data_d7a97b351636345f014ca1a86df9a785
#
_entry.id   d7a97b351636345f014ca1a86df9a785
#
_cell.length_a   1.000
_cell.length_b   1.000
_cell.length_c   1.000
_cell.angle_alpha   90.00
_cell.angle_beta   90.00
_cell.angle_gamma   90.00
#
_symmetry.space_group_name_H-M   'P 1'
#
loop_
_entity.id
_entity.type
_entity.pdbx_description
1 polymer ?
#
loop_
_entity_poly.entity_id
_entity_poly.type
_entity_poly.pdbx_seq_one_letter_code
_entity_poly.pdbx_strand_id
1 'polypeptide(L)'
;RVSRSSALASKATGFPIAKIAAKLAVGYTLDELRNDITRETPACFEPSIDYVVTKIPRFTFEKFPKADPTLTTQMKSVGEAMAIGRTFKESLQKALRSLEIGRFGLGADGKDLTPDLDTIRQKLRVPCAERIFFIRYGFLAGLTVEDIHELSAIDPWFLEHIRLIVEEEKRLATLTAPLPAADFRRAKRFGFSDRQLAHLLKTSEPEIRKARKAAGIVPTYRLVDTCAAEFEAFTPYYYSTYGDEDETRGGTKKKVLILGGGPNRIGQGIEFDYCCVHAAFALKELGWETIMVNS
;
A
#
# COMPACT_ATOMS: atom_id res chain seq x y z
N ARG A 1 12.33 21.09 2.94
CA ARG A 1 13.02 20.12 3.80
C ARG A 1 12.97 18.74 3.19
N VAL A 2 14.12 18.13 2.94
CA VAL A 2 14.19 16.72 2.55
C VAL A 2 14.21 15.89 3.84
N SER A 3 13.28 14.95 3.96
CA SER A 3 13.13 14.09 5.14
C SER A 3 13.03 12.62 4.69
N ARG A 4 13.00 11.69 5.66
CA ARG A 4 12.79 10.27 5.38
C ARG A 4 11.54 10.02 4.51
N SER A 5 10.46 10.78 4.73
CA SER A 5 9.23 10.71 3.90
C SER A 5 9.45 11.10 2.44
N SER A 6 10.49 11.88 2.11
CA SER A 6 10.79 12.26 0.72
C SER A 6 11.21 11.07 -0.14
N ALA A 7 11.82 10.03 0.44
CA ALA A 7 12.17 8.81 -0.28
C ALA A 7 10.90 8.06 -0.73
N LEU A 8 9.90 7.94 0.14
CA LEU A 8 8.61 7.34 -0.22
C LEU A 8 7.85 8.19 -1.24
N ALA A 9 7.84 9.53 -1.06
CA ALA A 9 7.22 10.43 -2.03
C ALA A 9 7.89 10.32 -3.41
N SER A 10 9.22 10.18 -3.47
CA SER A 10 9.94 9.95 -4.72
C SER A 10 9.53 8.64 -5.39
N LYS A 11 9.36 7.55 -4.63
CA LYS A 11 8.84 6.27 -5.18
C LYS A 11 7.38 6.41 -5.61
N ALA A 12 6.57 7.14 -4.83
CA ALA A 12 5.14 7.31 -5.09
C ALA A 12 4.83 8.15 -6.33
N THR A 13 5.76 8.99 -6.77
CA THR A 13 5.58 9.90 -7.90
C THR A 13 6.54 9.63 -9.06
N GLY A 14 7.60 8.86 -8.83
CA GLY A 14 8.72 8.74 -9.77
C GLY A 14 9.63 9.98 -9.81
N PHE A 15 9.30 11.05 -9.06
CA PHE A 15 10.04 12.31 -9.07
C PHE A 15 11.22 12.28 -8.09
N PRO A 16 12.47 12.53 -8.53
CA PRO A 16 13.66 12.37 -7.70
C PRO A 16 13.88 13.58 -6.78
N ILE A 17 13.07 13.67 -5.70
CA ILE A 17 13.04 14.83 -4.80
C ILE A 17 14.41 15.19 -4.24
N ALA A 18 15.22 14.22 -3.81
CA ALA A 18 16.54 14.50 -3.25
C ALA A 18 17.50 15.10 -4.27
N LYS A 19 17.49 14.60 -5.51
CA LYS A 19 18.30 15.14 -6.62
C LYS A 19 17.91 16.58 -6.94
N ILE A 20 16.62 16.86 -7.04
CA ILE A 20 16.11 18.19 -7.33
C ILE A 20 16.43 19.14 -6.16
N ALA A 21 16.17 18.71 -4.90
CA ALA A 21 16.49 19.53 -3.73
C ALA A 21 17.99 19.90 -3.63
N ALA A 22 18.90 19.00 -3.99
CA ALA A 22 20.33 19.29 -4.04
C ALA A 22 20.67 20.36 -5.08
N LYS A 23 20.03 20.34 -6.24
CA LYS A 23 20.23 21.36 -7.29
C LYS A 23 19.66 22.71 -6.87
N LEU A 24 18.47 22.74 -6.27
CA LEU A 24 17.90 23.98 -5.71
C LEU A 24 18.81 24.61 -4.63
N ALA A 25 19.45 23.77 -3.80
CA ALA A 25 20.36 24.25 -2.75
C ALA A 25 21.60 24.95 -3.29
N VAL A 26 22.00 24.71 -4.54
CA VAL A 26 23.15 25.37 -5.20
C VAL A 26 22.72 26.47 -6.19
N GLY A 27 21.42 26.87 -6.15
CA GLY A 27 20.95 28.07 -6.84
C GLY A 27 20.12 27.87 -8.10
N TYR A 28 19.88 26.61 -8.53
CA TYR A 28 18.95 26.37 -9.62
C TYR A 28 17.50 26.64 -9.19
N THR A 29 16.64 26.98 -10.15
CA THR A 29 15.20 27.10 -9.97
C THR A 29 14.45 25.90 -10.58
N LEU A 30 13.18 25.66 -10.23
CA LEU A 30 12.43 24.52 -10.74
C LEU A 30 12.13 24.61 -12.24
N ASP A 31 12.02 25.82 -12.78
CA ASP A 31 11.79 26.09 -14.20
C ASP A 31 13.05 25.87 -15.05
N GLU A 32 14.24 26.02 -14.46
CA GLU A 32 15.52 25.72 -15.12
C GLU A 32 15.83 24.22 -15.18
N LEU A 33 15.20 23.42 -14.31
CA LEU A 33 15.43 21.98 -14.24
C LEU A 33 14.40 21.23 -15.07
N ARG A 34 14.85 20.19 -15.79
CA ARG A 34 13.95 19.29 -16.50
C ARG A 34 13.31 18.28 -15.54
N ASN A 35 12.07 17.95 -15.81
CA ASN A 35 11.35 16.86 -15.15
C ASN A 35 11.90 15.52 -15.63
N ASP A 36 12.40 14.70 -14.70
CA ASP A 36 12.98 13.39 -15.04
C ASP A 36 11.92 12.37 -15.53
N ILE A 37 10.64 12.60 -15.24
CA ILE A 37 9.53 11.71 -15.61
C ILE A 37 9.18 11.92 -17.08
N THR A 38 8.85 13.15 -17.46
CA THR A 38 8.44 13.50 -18.84
C THR A 38 9.61 13.74 -19.76
N ARG A 39 10.73 14.22 -19.22
CA ARG A 39 11.92 14.70 -19.94
C ARG A 39 11.69 15.87 -20.90
N GLU A 40 10.46 16.32 -21.01
CA GLU A 40 10.03 17.41 -21.90
C GLU A 40 9.60 18.64 -21.14
N THR A 41 8.95 18.46 -19.99
CA THR A 41 8.45 19.55 -19.13
C THR A 41 9.50 20.01 -18.12
N PRO A 42 9.37 21.24 -17.56
CA PRO A 42 10.20 21.69 -16.45
C PRO A 42 9.84 20.95 -15.16
N ALA A 43 10.73 20.98 -14.17
CA ALA A 43 10.52 20.33 -12.86
C ALA A 43 9.37 20.95 -12.05
N CYS A 44 8.91 22.14 -12.40
CA CYS A 44 7.72 22.80 -11.81
C CYS A 44 6.39 22.29 -12.42
N PHE A 45 6.41 21.35 -13.37
CA PHE A 45 5.19 20.76 -13.91
C PHE A 45 4.35 20.14 -12.80
N GLU A 46 3.08 20.55 -12.73
CA GLU A 46 2.16 20.08 -11.68
C GLU A 46 1.74 18.63 -11.94
N PRO A 47 1.89 17.73 -10.96
CA PRO A 47 1.59 16.33 -11.16
C PRO A 47 0.08 16.07 -11.25
N SER A 48 -0.32 15.23 -12.20
CA SER A 48 -1.67 14.65 -12.30
C SER A 48 -1.58 13.15 -12.09
N ILE A 49 -2.24 12.63 -11.05
CA ILE A 49 -2.16 11.21 -10.68
C ILE A 49 -3.55 10.56 -10.74
N ASP A 50 -3.61 9.33 -11.23
CA ASP A 50 -4.82 8.52 -11.36
C ASP A 50 -4.80 7.27 -10.45
N TYR A 51 -3.92 7.25 -9.45
CA TYR A 51 -3.78 6.20 -8.46
C TYR A 51 -3.75 6.79 -7.04
N VAL A 52 -3.88 5.93 -6.04
CA VAL A 52 -3.85 6.31 -4.62
C VAL A 52 -2.66 5.67 -3.94
N VAL A 53 -1.92 6.47 -3.18
CA VAL A 53 -0.81 6.01 -2.36
C VAL A 53 -1.21 6.07 -0.89
N THR A 54 -1.19 4.93 -0.22
CA THR A 54 -1.44 4.85 1.22
C THR A 54 -0.13 4.53 1.94
N LYS A 55 0.21 5.37 2.92
CA LYS A 55 1.33 5.18 3.82
C LYS A 55 0.81 4.85 5.21
N ILE A 56 1.28 3.75 5.81
CA ILE A 56 0.92 3.34 7.17
C ILE A 56 2.19 3.23 8.03
N PRO A 57 2.22 3.86 9.21
CA PRO A 57 3.36 3.73 10.12
C PRO A 57 3.42 2.32 10.73
N ARG A 58 4.64 1.82 10.94
CA ARG A 58 4.92 0.59 11.68
C ARG A 58 5.30 0.94 13.12
N PHE A 59 4.60 0.34 14.08
CA PHE A 59 4.92 0.41 15.50
C PHE A 59 5.47 -0.94 15.97
N THR A 60 6.28 -0.94 17.03
CA THR A 60 6.90 -2.14 17.61
C THR A 60 6.78 -2.15 19.13
N PHE A 61 5.61 -1.76 19.64
CA PHE A 61 5.33 -1.80 21.08
C PHE A 61 5.48 -3.21 21.66
N GLU A 62 5.30 -4.24 20.83
CA GLU A 62 5.55 -5.64 21.20
C GLU A 62 6.99 -5.91 21.64
N LYS A 63 7.96 -5.12 21.17
CA LYS A 63 9.36 -5.20 21.61
C LYS A 63 9.68 -4.33 22.82
N PHE A 64 8.80 -3.38 23.13
CA PHE A 64 8.97 -2.42 24.22
C PHE A 64 7.71 -2.35 25.10
N PRO A 65 7.38 -3.41 25.84
CA PRO A 65 6.11 -3.51 26.59
C PRO A 65 5.95 -2.48 27.72
N LYS A 66 7.05 -1.82 28.14
CA LYS A 66 7.02 -0.75 29.15
C LYS A 66 6.80 0.64 28.53
N ALA A 67 6.83 0.77 27.18
CA ALA A 67 6.57 2.05 26.54
C ALA A 67 5.07 2.33 26.51
N ASP A 68 4.71 3.60 26.71
CA ASP A 68 3.31 4.05 26.56
C ASP A 68 2.87 3.90 25.11
N PRO A 69 1.86 3.06 24.78
CA PRO A 69 1.39 2.82 23.42
C PRO A 69 0.44 3.91 22.91
N THR A 70 0.07 4.89 23.73
CA THR A 70 -0.82 5.98 23.33
C THR A 70 -0.12 6.86 22.31
N LEU A 71 -0.75 7.04 21.15
CA LEU A 71 -0.21 7.90 20.09
C LEU A 71 -0.50 9.36 20.40
N THR A 72 0.54 10.17 20.39
CA THR A 72 0.49 11.61 20.66
C THR A 72 1.24 12.37 19.56
N THR A 73 1.62 13.62 19.82
CA THR A 73 2.47 14.43 18.92
C THR A 73 3.92 13.93 18.83
N GLN A 74 4.33 13.04 19.74
CA GLN A 74 5.66 12.41 19.70
C GLN A 74 5.68 11.31 18.63
N MET A 75 6.78 11.23 17.89
CA MET A 75 6.99 10.16 16.92
C MET A 75 7.30 8.84 17.66
N LYS A 76 6.40 7.89 17.56
CA LYS A 76 6.54 6.53 18.15
C LYS A 76 6.67 5.43 17.09
N SER A 77 6.53 5.78 15.82
CA SER A 77 6.73 4.82 14.72
C SER A 77 8.22 4.54 14.49
N VAL A 78 8.53 3.29 14.17
CA VAL A 78 9.89 2.82 13.91
C VAL A 78 10.16 2.59 12.42
N GLY A 79 9.13 2.64 11.60
CA GLY A 79 9.17 2.45 10.17
C GLY A 79 7.81 2.70 9.55
N GLU A 80 7.67 2.33 8.30
CA GLU A 80 6.46 2.59 7.52
C GLU A 80 6.36 1.61 6.36
N ALA A 81 5.13 1.34 5.92
CA ALA A 81 4.83 0.67 4.67
C ALA A 81 4.10 1.63 3.74
N MET A 82 4.33 1.49 2.44
CA MET A 82 3.63 2.23 1.40
C MET A 82 3.03 1.25 0.40
N ALA A 83 1.80 1.50 -0.02
CA ALA A 83 1.17 0.74 -1.08
C ALA A 83 0.46 1.66 -2.07
N ILE A 84 0.51 1.28 -3.34
CA ILE A 84 -0.15 1.99 -4.44
C ILE A 84 -1.28 1.10 -4.96
N GLY A 85 -2.43 1.71 -5.26
CA GLY A 85 -3.59 1.06 -5.85
C GLY A 85 -4.42 2.05 -6.67
N ARG A 86 -5.38 1.56 -7.40
CA ARG A 86 -6.31 2.42 -8.19
C ARG A 86 -7.33 3.13 -7.31
N THR A 87 -7.58 2.61 -6.11
CA THR A 87 -8.52 3.18 -5.14
C THR A 87 -7.92 3.16 -3.74
N PHE A 88 -8.46 4.02 -2.86
CA PHE A 88 -8.06 4.02 -1.45
C PHE A 88 -8.31 2.66 -0.79
N LYS A 89 -9.42 1.99 -1.09
CA LYS A 89 -9.75 0.66 -0.53
C LYS A 89 -8.68 -0.37 -0.88
N GLU A 90 -8.25 -0.41 -2.14
CA GLU A 90 -7.19 -1.30 -2.60
C GLU A 90 -5.86 -0.99 -1.92
N SER A 91 -5.44 0.28 -1.97
CA SER A 91 -4.14 0.71 -1.43
C SER A 91 -4.07 0.53 0.09
N LEU A 92 -5.17 0.80 0.84
CA LEU A 92 -5.23 0.60 2.28
C LEU A 92 -5.04 -0.87 2.66
N GLN A 93 -5.78 -1.78 2.04
CA GLN A 93 -5.66 -3.21 2.33
C GLN A 93 -4.27 -3.76 1.95
N LYS A 94 -3.70 -3.30 0.85
CA LYS A 94 -2.31 -3.62 0.46
C LYS A 94 -1.30 -3.13 1.49
N ALA A 95 -1.43 -1.87 1.95
CA ALA A 95 -0.54 -1.28 2.94
C ALA A 95 -0.60 -2.04 4.28
N LEU A 96 -1.79 -2.44 4.73
CA LEU A 96 -1.96 -3.23 5.95
C LEU A 96 -1.27 -4.60 5.85
N ARG A 97 -1.33 -5.28 4.69
CA ARG A 97 -0.58 -6.53 4.47
C ARG A 97 0.93 -6.30 4.52
N SER A 98 1.38 -5.20 3.91
CA SER A 98 2.81 -4.86 3.81
C SER A 98 3.45 -4.51 5.15
N LEU A 99 2.67 -4.20 6.20
CA LEU A 99 3.20 -3.98 7.54
C LEU A 99 3.85 -5.23 8.17
N GLU A 100 3.54 -6.42 7.66
CA GLU A 100 4.03 -7.71 8.19
C GLU A 100 3.80 -7.88 9.70
N ILE A 101 2.63 -7.44 10.16
CA ILE A 101 2.14 -7.63 11.54
C ILE A 101 1.30 -8.91 11.69
N GLY A 102 1.37 -9.79 10.71
CA GLY A 102 0.60 -11.03 10.66
C GLY A 102 -0.84 -10.84 10.20
N ARG A 103 -1.24 -9.64 9.74
CA ARG A 103 -2.56 -9.38 9.15
C ARG A 103 -2.47 -9.44 7.62
N PHE A 104 -3.57 -9.81 6.96
CA PHE A 104 -3.63 -9.97 5.50
C PHE A 104 -4.52 -8.96 4.79
N GLY A 105 -4.84 -7.88 5.48
CA GLY A 105 -5.67 -6.75 5.11
C GLY A 105 -6.28 -6.10 6.33
N LEU A 106 -7.44 -5.47 6.19
CA LEU A 106 -8.14 -4.79 7.28
C LEU A 106 -8.75 -5.77 8.31
N GLY A 107 -8.97 -7.01 7.93
CA GLY A 107 -9.56 -8.08 8.76
C GLY A 107 -10.02 -9.25 7.90
N ALA A 108 -10.91 -10.07 8.42
CA ALA A 108 -11.44 -11.28 7.75
C ALA A 108 -10.33 -12.28 7.38
N ASP A 109 -9.33 -12.42 8.24
CA ASP A 109 -8.13 -13.23 8.02
C ASP A 109 -7.91 -14.32 9.07
N GLY A 110 -8.94 -14.57 9.89
CA GLY A 110 -8.92 -15.57 10.98
C GLY A 110 -8.22 -15.09 12.25
N LYS A 111 -7.87 -13.80 12.33
CA LYS A 111 -7.19 -13.19 13.49
C LYS A 111 -8.00 -12.05 14.10
N ASP A 112 -9.28 -12.00 13.80
CA ASP A 112 -10.15 -10.97 14.31
C ASP A 112 -10.49 -11.20 15.78
N LEU A 113 -10.58 -10.10 16.51
CA LEU A 113 -11.06 -10.07 17.89
C LEU A 113 -12.58 -9.87 17.90
N THR A 114 -13.18 -10.21 19.03
CA THR A 114 -14.61 -9.95 19.32
C THR A 114 -14.73 -9.01 20.52
N PRO A 115 -14.24 -7.75 20.42
CA PRO A 115 -14.29 -6.82 21.53
C PRO A 115 -15.72 -6.37 21.80
N ASP A 116 -16.04 -6.07 23.07
CA ASP A 116 -17.30 -5.42 23.45
C ASP A 116 -17.34 -3.95 22.95
N LEU A 117 -18.53 -3.38 22.96
CA LEU A 117 -18.76 -2.04 22.42
C LEU A 117 -18.02 -0.93 23.21
N ASP A 118 -17.85 -1.09 24.51
CA ASP A 118 -17.16 -0.10 25.34
C ASP A 118 -15.66 -0.11 25.06
N THR A 119 -15.07 -1.29 24.89
CA THR A 119 -13.69 -1.45 24.42
C THR A 119 -13.49 -0.83 23.03
N ILE A 120 -14.42 -1.05 22.10
CA ILE A 120 -14.38 -0.43 20.77
C ILE A 120 -14.38 1.10 20.90
N ARG A 121 -15.32 1.67 21.64
CA ARG A 121 -15.43 3.11 21.84
C ARG A 121 -14.17 3.71 22.49
N GLN A 122 -13.61 3.04 23.48
CA GLN A 122 -12.37 3.47 24.13
C GLN A 122 -11.20 3.51 23.15
N LYS A 123 -11.01 2.44 22.35
CA LYS A 123 -9.94 2.34 21.35
C LYS A 123 -10.12 3.30 20.17
N LEU A 124 -11.34 3.72 19.89
CA LEU A 124 -11.62 4.78 18.91
C LEU A 124 -11.27 6.17 19.45
N ARG A 125 -11.53 6.45 20.73
CA ARG A 125 -11.22 7.73 21.37
C ARG A 125 -9.72 7.93 21.60
N VAL A 126 -9.04 6.90 22.11
CA VAL A 126 -7.62 6.97 22.46
C VAL A 126 -6.79 6.47 21.28
N PRO A 127 -5.97 7.34 20.65
CA PRO A 127 -5.14 6.94 19.52
C PRO A 127 -4.16 5.81 19.87
N CYS A 128 -4.22 4.72 19.15
CA CYS A 128 -3.34 3.55 19.33
C CYS A 128 -3.01 2.92 17.98
N ALA A 129 -2.00 2.05 17.96
CA ALA A 129 -1.53 1.38 16.74
C ALA A 129 -2.62 0.52 16.07
N GLU A 130 -3.50 -0.09 16.86
CA GLU A 130 -4.56 -0.97 16.40
C GLU A 130 -5.85 -0.24 15.99
N ARG A 131 -5.93 1.08 16.17
CA ARG A 131 -7.16 1.87 15.95
C ARG A 131 -7.83 1.58 14.62
N ILE A 132 -7.05 1.36 13.56
CA ILE A 132 -7.57 1.05 12.22
C ILE A 132 -8.45 -0.21 12.21
N PHE A 133 -8.10 -1.24 12.99
CA PHE A 133 -8.89 -2.46 13.13
C PHE A 133 -10.13 -2.22 14.00
N PHE A 134 -10.05 -1.34 15.00
CA PHE A 134 -11.20 -0.98 15.84
C PHE A 134 -12.24 -0.15 15.08
N ILE A 135 -11.86 0.62 14.04
CA ILE A 135 -12.81 1.25 13.11
C ILE A 135 -13.66 0.16 12.42
N ARG A 136 -13.01 -0.90 11.91
CA ARG A 136 -13.73 -2.03 11.31
C ARG A 136 -14.65 -2.73 12.33
N TYR A 137 -14.17 -3.00 13.55
CA TYR A 137 -15.00 -3.60 14.60
C TYR A 137 -16.18 -2.72 14.97
N GLY A 138 -16.02 -1.39 14.95
CA GLY A 138 -17.10 -0.43 15.14
C GLY A 138 -18.21 -0.58 14.10
N PHE A 139 -17.87 -0.65 12.82
CA PHE A 139 -18.83 -0.90 11.74
C PHE A 139 -19.48 -2.29 11.82
N LEU A 140 -18.74 -3.30 12.26
CA LEU A 140 -19.31 -4.64 12.50
C LEU A 140 -20.28 -4.66 13.67
N ALA A 141 -20.05 -3.85 14.69
CA ALA A 141 -20.91 -3.66 15.87
C ALA A 141 -22.10 -2.69 15.61
N GLY A 142 -22.21 -2.11 14.41
CA GLY A 142 -23.33 -1.26 14.02
C GLY A 142 -23.13 0.23 14.27
N LEU A 143 -21.94 0.70 14.63
CA LEU A 143 -21.65 2.14 14.70
C LEU A 143 -21.71 2.75 13.29
N THR A 144 -22.20 4.00 13.21
CA THR A 144 -22.27 4.78 11.98
C THR A 144 -20.94 5.49 11.68
N VAL A 145 -20.80 6.09 10.51
CA VAL A 145 -19.66 6.96 10.16
C VAL A 145 -19.60 8.14 11.12
N GLU A 146 -20.73 8.73 11.45
CA GLU A 146 -20.86 9.85 12.38
C GLU A 146 -20.41 9.46 13.78
N ASP A 147 -20.86 8.33 14.31
CA ASP A 147 -20.44 7.82 15.62
C ASP A 147 -18.90 7.66 15.70
N ILE A 148 -18.31 7.07 14.67
CA ILE A 148 -16.86 6.84 14.65
C ILE A 148 -16.10 8.16 14.44
N HIS A 149 -16.63 9.08 13.63
CA HIS A 149 -16.06 10.41 13.47
C HIS A 149 -16.04 11.17 14.80
N GLU A 150 -17.17 11.23 15.53
CA GLU A 150 -17.25 11.88 16.84
C GLU A 150 -16.27 11.30 17.85
N LEU A 151 -16.06 9.98 17.84
CA LEU A 151 -15.13 9.31 18.73
C LEU A 151 -13.67 9.53 18.37
N SER A 152 -13.34 9.61 17.07
CA SER A 152 -11.97 9.51 16.58
C SER A 152 -11.42 10.78 15.95
N ALA A 153 -12.29 11.72 15.56
CA ALA A 153 -11.99 12.89 14.74
C ALA A 153 -11.36 12.54 13.36
N ILE A 154 -11.53 11.29 12.90
CA ILE A 154 -11.07 10.88 11.56
C ILE A 154 -12.08 11.40 10.55
N ASP A 155 -11.58 11.97 9.45
CA ASP A 155 -12.41 12.52 8.39
C ASP A 155 -13.40 11.47 7.84
N PRO A 156 -14.70 11.82 7.70
CA PRO A 156 -15.74 10.92 7.23
C PRO A 156 -15.44 10.25 5.88
N TRP A 157 -14.68 10.91 5.00
CA TRP A 157 -14.31 10.34 3.71
C TRP A 157 -13.53 9.01 3.87
N PHE A 158 -12.54 8.97 4.80
CA PHE A 158 -11.79 7.74 5.07
C PHE A 158 -12.66 6.68 5.73
N LEU A 159 -13.51 7.10 6.67
CA LEU A 159 -14.44 6.21 7.38
C LEU A 159 -15.43 5.55 6.42
N GLU A 160 -15.98 6.33 5.48
CA GLU A 160 -16.89 5.82 4.44
C GLU A 160 -16.22 4.75 3.58
N HIS A 161 -14.99 4.97 3.14
CA HIS A 161 -14.25 3.97 2.37
C HIS A 161 -13.96 2.69 3.17
N ILE A 162 -13.71 2.80 4.47
CA ILE A 162 -13.53 1.65 5.37
C ILE A 162 -14.88 0.94 5.56
N ARG A 163 -15.98 1.66 5.71
CA ARG A 163 -17.33 1.12 5.79
C ARG A 163 -17.66 0.27 4.56
N LEU A 164 -17.34 0.78 3.37
CA LEU A 164 -17.54 0.05 2.11
C LEU A 164 -16.71 -1.25 2.04
N ILE A 165 -15.50 -1.28 2.62
CA ILE A 165 -14.72 -2.54 2.74
C ILE A 165 -15.46 -3.53 3.64
N VAL A 166 -16.00 -3.08 4.77
CA VAL A 166 -16.74 -3.93 5.71
C VAL A 166 -18.05 -4.45 5.10
N GLU A 167 -18.75 -3.63 4.33
CA GLU A 167 -19.95 -4.07 3.61
C GLU A 167 -19.62 -5.14 2.54
N GLU A 168 -18.56 -4.94 1.79
CA GLU A 168 -18.10 -5.93 0.83
C GLU A 168 -17.67 -7.24 1.51
N GLU A 169 -17.02 -7.14 2.68
CA GLU A 169 -16.70 -8.30 3.51
C GLU A 169 -17.97 -9.06 3.92
N LYS A 170 -19.00 -8.36 4.43
CA LYS A 170 -20.29 -8.97 4.80
C LYS A 170 -20.94 -9.64 3.59
N ARG A 171 -20.92 -8.98 2.42
CA ARG A 171 -21.45 -9.55 1.17
C ARG A 171 -20.70 -10.83 0.77
N LEU A 172 -19.37 -10.80 0.76
CA LEU A 172 -18.54 -11.95 0.41
C LEU A 172 -18.77 -13.15 1.34
N ALA A 173 -18.99 -12.90 2.63
CA ALA A 173 -19.29 -13.95 3.61
C ALA A 173 -20.62 -14.68 3.36
N THR A 174 -21.54 -14.13 2.56
CA THR A 174 -22.79 -14.79 2.16
C THR A 174 -22.65 -15.66 0.92
N LEU A 175 -21.51 -15.56 0.22
CA LEU A 175 -21.27 -16.31 -1.00
C LEU A 175 -20.61 -17.67 -0.72
N THR A 176 -20.66 -18.55 -1.72
CA THR A 176 -20.02 -19.87 -1.68
C THR A 176 -18.92 -19.97 -2.74
N ALA A 177 -17.86 -20.73 -2.43
CA ALA A 177 -16.82 -21.02 -3.41
C ALA A 177 -17.30 -22.09 -4.44
N PRO A 178 -16.85 -22.01 -5.72
CA PRO A 178 -16.01 -20.97 -6.30
C PRO A 178 -16.80 -19.70 -6.63
N LEU A 179 -16.16 -18.53 -6.46
CA LEU A 179 -16.78 -17.27 -6.85
C LEU A 179 -16.90 -17.11 -8.37
N PRO A 180 -17.96 -16.48 -8.88
CA PRO A 180 -18.01 -15.98 -10.25
C PRO A 180 -16.87 -14.99 -10.55
N ALA A 181 -16.44 -14.90 -11.80
CA ALA A 181 -15.35 -14.01 -12.23
C ALA A 181 -15.59 -12.53 -11.85
N ALA A 182 -16.84 -12.07 -11.94
CA ALA A 182 -17.23 -10.71 -11.56
C ALA A 182 -17.00 -10.44 -10.07
N ASP A 183 -17.35 -11.39 -9.21
CA ASP A 183 -17.15 -11.26 -7.76
C ASP A 183 -15.67 -11.36 -7.38
N PHE A 184 -14.90 -12.24 -8.02
CA PHE A 184 -13.44 -12.23 -7.85
C PHE A 184 -12.85 -10.89 -8.23
N ARG A 185 -13.19 -10.32 -9.39
CA ARG A 185 -12.68 -9.03 -9.87
C ARG A 185 -13.04 -7.92 -8.89
N ARG A 186 -14.29 -7.86 -8.45
CA ARG A 186 -14.76 -6.88 -7.47
C ARG A 186 -14.00 -7.00 -6.15
N ALA A 187 -13.90 -8.19 -5.57
CA ALA A 187 -13.17 -8.42 -4.33
C ALA A 187 -11.69 -8.01 -4.44
N LYS A 188 -11.03 -8.33 -5.57
CA LYS A 188 -9.64 -7.95 -5.79
C LYS A 188 -9.48 -6.44 -5.95
N ARG A 189 -10.39 -5.74 -6.63
CA ARG A 189 -10.42 -4.27 -6.72
C ARG A 189 -10.71 -3.58 -5.37
N PHE A 190 -11.37 -4.26 -4.44
CA PHE A 190 -11.50 -3.82 -3.04
C PHE A 190 -10.26 -4.14 -2.19
N GLY A 191 -9.26 -4.81 -2.75
CA GLY A 191 -8.00 -5.11 -2.10
C GLY A 191 -7.98 -6.39 -1.27
N PHE A 192 -9.03 -7.23 -1.29
CA PHE A 192 -9.03 -8.50 -0.57
C PHE A 192 -7.95 -9.45 -1.08
N SER A 193 -7.15 -9.98 -0.17
CA SER A 193 -6.16 -11.03 -0.45
C SER A 193 -6.83 -12.38 -0.69
N ASP A 194 -6.13 -13.30 -1.37
CA ASP A 194 -6.65 -14.66 -1.55
C ASP A 194 -6.87 -15.35 -0.19
N ARG A 195 -6.06 -15.00 0.82
CA ARG A 195 -6.21 -15.53 2.18
C ARG A 195 -7.46 -15.00 2.91
N GLN A 196 -7.81 -13.74 2.75
CA GLN A 196 -9.06 -13.20 3.28
C GLN A 196 -10.28 -13.88 2.61
N LEU A 197 -10.23 -14.03 1.28
CA LEU A 197 -11.29 -14.73 0.54
C LEU A 197 -11.41 -16.19 1.00
N ALA A 198 -10.30 -16.87 1.22
CA ALA A 198 -10.31 -18.23 1.74
C ALA A 198 -11.00 -18.33 3.11
N HIS A 199 -10.72 -17.39 4.01
CA HIS A 199 -11.36 -17.33 5.32
C HIS A 199 -12.87 -17.09 5.22
N LEU A 200 -13.28 -16.07 4.44
CA LEU A 200 -14.69 -15.72 4.24
C LEU A 200 -15.51 -16.85 3.60
N LEU A 201 -14.93 -17.54 2.62
CA LEU A 201 -15.58 -18.61 1.86
C LEU A 201 -15.36 -20.00 2.46
N LYS A 202 -14.71 -20.08 3.64
CA LYS A 202 -14.44 -21.35 4.36
C LYS A 202 -13.73 -22.40 3.50
N THR A 203 -12.71 -21.95 2.76
CA THR A 203 -11.88 -22.78 1.88
C THR A 203 -10.40 -22.48 2.10
N SER A 204 -9.51 -23.03 1.28
CA SER A 204 -8.07 -22.79 1.39
C SER A 204 -7.58 -21.70 0.43
N GLU A 205 -6.48 -21.02 0.80
CA GLU A 205 -5.85 -20.00 -0.06
C GLU A 205 -5.40 -20.59 -1.42
N PRO A 206 -4.80 -21.80 -1.51
CA PRO A 206 -4.47 -22.42 -2.80
C PRO A 206 -5.68 -22.64 -3.71
N GLU A 207 -6.83 -23.04 -3.15
CA GLU A 207 -8.07 -23.23 -3.91
C GLU A 207 -8.60 -21.91 -4.46
N ILE A 208 -8.63 -20.86 -3.64
CA ILE A 208 -8.98 -19.51 -4.10
C ILE A 208 -8.05 -19.05 -5.23
N ARG A 209 -6.75 -19.23 -5.07
CA ARG A 209 -5.76 -18.84 -6.09
C ARG A 209 -5.97 -19.62 -7.39
N LYS A 210 -6.24 -20.93 -7.30
CA LYS A 210 -6.50 -21.78 -8.46
C LYS A 210 -7.77 -21.32 -9.18
N ALA A 211 -8.88 -21.15 -8.46
CA ALA A 211 -10.17 -20.73 -9.02
C ALA A 211 -10.07 -19.34 -9.65
N ARG A 212 -9.42 -18.37 -8.99
CA ARG A 212 -9.20 -17.02 -9.49
C ARG A 212 -8.42 -17.03 -10.81
N LYS A 213 -7.31 -17.78 -10.88
CA LYS A 213 -6.51 -17.91 -12.10
C LYS A 213 -7.30 -18.59 -13.23
N ALA A 214 -8.07 -19.62 -12.93
CA ALA A 214 -8.95 -20.28 -13.90
C ALA A 214 -10.04 -19.34 -14.45
N ALA A 215 -10.53 -18.40 -13.62
CA ALA A 215 -11.43 -17.34 -14.04
C ALA A 215 -10.75 -16.17 -14.81
N GLY A 216 -9.45 -16.27 -15.11
CA GLY A 216 -8.69 -15.23 -15.80
C GLY A 216 -8.42 -13.97 -14.96
N ILE A 217 -8.64 -14.02 -13.65
CA ILE A 217 -8.40 -12.86 -12.78
C ILE A 217 -6.98 -12.92 -12.24
N VAL A 218 -6.09 -12.19 -12.91
CA VAL A 218 -4.67 -12.06 -12.59
C VAL A 218 -4.33 -10.58 -12.34
N PRO A 219 -3.29 -10.27 -11.55
CA PRO A 219 -2.86 -8.89 -11.40
C PRO A 219 -2.30 -8.35 -12.70
N THR A 220 -2.51 -7.08 -12.94
CA THR A 220 -1.87 -6.25 -13.96
C THR A 220 -0.92 -5.25 -13.30
N TYR A 221 -0.02 -4.67 -14.06
CA TYR A 221 0.94 -3.70 -13.58
C TYR A 221 0.77 -2.39 -14.30
N ARG A 222 0.69 -1.31 -13.54
CA ARG A 222 0.58 0.05 -14.06
C ARG A 222 1.84 0.82 -13.74
N LEU A 223 2.22 1.72 -14.64
CA LEU A 223 3.34 2.62 -14.45
C LEU A 223 3.01 3.65 -13.36
N VAL A 224 3.98 3.99 -12.54
CA VAL A 224 3.88 5.16 -11.67
C VAL A 224 4.09 6.40 -12.53
N ASP A 225 2.99 7.04 -12.89
CA ASP A 225 2.92 8.15 -13.81
C ASP A 225 2.26 9.35 -13.15
N THR A 226 2.91 10.50 -13.21
CA THR A 226 2.41 11.77 -12.67
C THR A 226 2.10 12.80 -13.76
N CYS A 227 1.99 12.37 -15.00
CA CYS A 227 1.62 13.22 -16.13
C CYS A 227 0.30 12.80 -16.81
N ALA A 228 -0.47 11.90 -16.19
CA ALA A 228 -1.80 11.44 -16.64
C ALA A 228 -1.83 11.04 -18.15
N ALA A 229 -0.75 10.41 -18.61
CA ALA A 229 -0.53 10.00 -19.99
C ALA A 229 -0.51 11.16 -21.03
N GLU A 230 -0.40 12.42 -20.60
CA GLU A 230 -0.17 13.56 -21.51
C GLU A 230 1.21 13.49 -22.17
N PHE A 231 2.17 12.89 -21.48
CA PHE A 231 3.54 12.66 -21.95
C PHE A 231 3.94 11.21 -21.71
N GLU A 232 4.92 10.71 -22.47
CA GLU A 232 5.52 9.41 -22.15
C GLU A 232 6.25 9.50 -20.81
N ALA A 233 5.90 8.61 -19.87
CA ALA A 233 6.55 8.55 -18.57
C ALA A 233 7.76 7.61 -18.59
N PHE A 234 8.91 8.10 -18.14
CA PHE A 234 10.17 7.38 -18.09
C PHE A 234 10.54 6.94 -16.66
N THR A 235 9.53 6.60 -15.85
CA THR A 235 9.79 6.08 -14.51
C THR A 235 10.10 4.58 -14.54
N PRO A 236 10.99 4.09 -13.68
CA PRO A 236 11.26 2.67 -13.55
C PRO A 236 10.30 1.96 -12.57
N TYR A 237 9.23 2.63 -12.11
CA TYR A 237 8.36 2.16 -11.04
C TYR A 237 7.02 1.69 -11.58
N TYR A 238 6.62 0.51 -11.12
CA TYR A 238 5.31 -0.08 -11.39
C TYR A 238 4.61 -0.44 -10.08
N TYR A 239 3.29 -0.47 -10.10
CA TYR A 239 2.49 -1.03 -9.03
C TYR A 239 1.52 -2.09 -9.57
N SER A 240 1.27 -3.12 -8.79
CA SER A 240 0.30 -4.15 -9.16
C SER A 240 -1.12 -3.71 -8.80
N THR A 241 -2.07 -4.06 -9.65
CA THR A 241 -3.51 -3.86 -9.42
C THR A 241 -4.30 -4.98 -10.09
N TYR A 242 -5.62 -4.92 -10.04
CA TYR A 242 -6.52 -5.82 -10.77
C TYR A 242 -7.36 -5.02 -11.77
N GLY A 243 -6.68 -4.29 -12.65
CA GLY A 243 -7.26 -3.55 -13.77
C GLY A 243 -7.43 -4.39 -15.03
N ASP A 244 -7.86 -3.73 -16.10
CA ASP A 244 -8.05 -4.34 -17.41
C ASP A 244 -6.84 -4.14 -18.33
N GLU A 245 -5.93 -3.21 -17.98
CA GLU A 245 -4.75 -2.85 -18.75
C GLU A 245 -3.47 -3.21 -18.00
N ASP A 246 -2.48 -3.68 -18.73
CA ASP A 246 -1.11 -3.96 -18.27
C ASP A 246 -0.13 -3.08 -19.05
N GLU A 247 0.64 -2.26 -18.35
CA GLU A 247 1.60 -1.31 -18.94
C GLU A 247 3.04 -1.83 -18.87
N THR A 248 3.24 -3.12 -18.54
CA THR A 248 4.59 -3.67 -18.50
C THR A 248 5.25 -3.65 -19.86
N ARG A 249 6.45 -3.09 -19.91
CA ARG A 249 7.27 -3.10 -21.11
C ARG A 249 8.04 -4.41 -21.16
N GLY A 250 7.71 -5.27 -22.12
CA GLY A 250 8.39 -6.55 -22.33
C GLY A 250 9.83 -6.36 -22.78
N GLY A 251 10.75 -7.17 -22.26
CA GLY A 251 12.14 -7.24 -22.70
C GLY A 251 12.51 -8.68 -23.05
N THR A 252 13.50 -8.85 -23.94
CA THR A 252 14.02 -10.17 -24.38
C THR A 252 15.18 -10.67 -23.55
N LYS A 253 15.78 -9.82 -22.71
CA LYS A 253 16.90 -10.16 -21.84
C LYS A 253 16.49 -11.16 -20.76
N LYS A 254 17.45 -11.96 -20.28
CA LYS A 254 17.27 -12.76 -19.08
C LYS A 254 16.97 -11.86 -17.89
N LYS A 255 16.02 -12.25 -17.05
CA LYS A 255 15.51 -11.46 -15.93
C LYS A 255 15.86 -12.08 -14.59
N VAL A 256 16.20 -11.22 -13.63
CA VAL A 256 16.36 -11.59 -12.22
C VAL A 256 15.41 -10.75 -11.38
N LEU A 257 14.57 -11.42 -10.58
CA LEU A 257 13.70 -10.79 -9.63
C LEU A 257 14.41 -10.72 -8.27
N ILE A 258 14.53 -9.51 -7.71
CA ILE A 258 15.11 -9.25 -6.41
C ILE A 258 13.98 -8.91 -5.44
N LEU A 259 13.84 -9.70 -4.38
CA LEU A 259 12.89 -9.41 -3.31
C LEU A 259 13.53 -8.45 -2.31
N GLY A 260 12.93 -7.29 -2.09
CA GLY A 260 13.38 -6.33 -1.08
C GLY A 260 13.08 -6.80 0.34
N GLY A 261 13.62 -6.08 1.33
CA GLY A 261 13.59 -6.45 2.74
C GLY A 261 12.26 -6.28 3.47
N GLY A 262 11.20 -5.79 2.78
CA GLY A 262 9.92 -5.46 3.42
C GLY A 262 9.95 -4.12 4.20
N PRO A 263 8.97 -3.87 5.09
CA PRO A 263 8.87 -2.61 5.82
C PRO A 263 10.04 -2.46 6.80
N ASN A 264 10.48 -1.21 7.01
CA ASN A 264 11.52 -0.91 7.99
C ASN A 264 11.09 -1.35 9.39
N ARG A 265 12.01 -1.98 10.12
CA ARG A 265 11.82 -2.46 11.49
C ARG A 265 13.04 -2.14 12.34
N ILE A 266 12.89 -2.19 13.67
CA ILE A 266 14.04 -2.13 14.57
C ILE A 266 14.93 -3.35 14.33
N GLY A 267 16.23 -3.10 14.11
CA GLY A 267 17.23 -4.11 13.81
C GLY A 267 17.34 -4.47 12.32
N GLN A 268 16.58 -3.81 11.46
CA GLN A 268 16.75 -3.82 10.01
C GLN A 268 17.13 -2.42 9.54
N GLY A 269 18.32 -2.26 8.99
CA GLY A 269 18.79 -0.99 8.50
C GLY A 269 18.59 -0.83 7.00
N ILE A 270 19.01 0.33 6.49
CA ILE A 270 18.97 0.65 5.06
C ILE A 270 19.93 -0.21 4.23
N GLU A 271 20.87 -0.92 4.87
CA GLU A 271 21.83 -1.82 4.26
C GLU A 271 21.15 -2.91 3.41
N PHE A 272 19.93 -3.33 3.74
CA PHE A 272 19.18 -4.28 2.93
C PHE A 272 18.80 -3.69 1.57
N ASP A 273 18.30 -2.45 1.53
CA ASP A 273 18.01 -1.74 0.28
C ASP A 273 19.30 -1.46 -0.49
N TYR A 274 20.37 -1.09 0.20
CA TYR A 274 21.69 -0.88 -0.38
C TYR A 274 22.20 -2.15 -1.07
N CYS A 275 22.16 -3.30 -0.40
CA CYS A 275 22.57 -4.58 -0.98
C CYS A 275 21.72 -4.96 -2.22
N CYS A 276 20.42 -4.76 -2.15
CA CYS A 276 19.52 -5.02 -3.29
C CYS A 276 19.85 -4.15 -4.50
N VAL A 277 20.14 -2.87 -4.28
CA VAL A 277 20.51 -1.93 -5.33
C VAL A 277 21.86 -2.29 -5.95
N HIS A 278 22.88 -2.62 -5.14
CA HIS A 278 24.18 -3.07 -5.65
C HIS A 278 24.10 -4.40 -6.41
N ALA A 279 23.28 -5.34 -5.96
CA ALA A 279 23.00 -6.57 -6.70
C ALA A 279 22.34 -6.26 -8.06
N ALA A 280 21.40 -5.30 -8.09
CA ALA A 280 20.77 -4.87 -9.34
C ALA A 280 21.78 -4.25 -10.31
N PHE A 281 22.72 -3.41 -9.82
CA PHE A 281 23.76 -2.82 -10.66
C PHE A 281 24.72 -3.88 -11.21
N ALA A 282 25.22 -4.79 -10.38
CA ALA A 282 26.12 -5.85 -10.83
C ALA A 282 25.46 -6.77 -11.88
N LEU A 283 24.20 -7.14 -11.68
CA LEU A 283 23.45 -7.93 -12.64
C LEU A 283 23.22 -7.18 -13.97
N LYS A 284 22.97 -5.88 -13.89
CA LYS A 284 22.83 -5.03 -15.09
C LYS A 284 24.13 -4.95 -15.89
N GLU A 285 25.29 -4.84 -15.23
CA GLU A 285 26.62 -4.90 -15.87
C GLU A 285 26.86 -6.23 -16.57
N LEU A 286 26.33 -7.32 -16.01
CA LEU A 286 26.37 -8.66 -16.60
C LEU A 286 25.35 -8.88 -17.73
N GLY A 287 24.61 -7.82 -18.12
CA GLY A 287 23.63 -7.85 -19.20
C GLY A 287 22.24 -8.36 -18.85
N TRP A 288 21.95 -8.61 -17.56
CA TRP A 288 20.63 -9.04 -17.09
C TRP A 288 19.68 -7.85 -16.92
N GLU A 289 18.40 -8.11 -17.11
CA GLU A 289 17.32 -7.20 -16.68
C GLU A 289 16.98 -7.51 -15.23
N THR A 290 16.93 -6.48 -14.38
CA THR A 290 16.63 -6.67 -12.95
C THR A 290 15.27 -6.07 -12.61
N ILE A 291 14.47 -6.83 -11.86
CA ILE A 291 13.16 -6.42 -11.37
C ILE A 291 13.21 -6.46 -9.85
N MET A 292 13.18 -5.29 -9.21
CA MET A 292 13.16 -5.22 -7.75
C MET A 292 11.71 -5.11 -7.26
N VAL A 293 11.30 -6.04 -6.39
CA VAL A 293 10.01 -6.00 -5.70
C VAL A 293 10.27 -5.49 -4.29
N ASN A 294 9.67 -4.35 -3.99
CA ASN A 294 9.75 -3.73 -2.67
C ASN A 294 8.35 -3.58 -2.07
N SER A 295 8.23 -3.62 -0.76
CA SER A 295 6.97 -3.43 -0.02
C SER A 295 6.79 -1.97 0.38
#